data_fca5d6c60ac5cf90bdedb49d0dc58a79
#
_entry.id   fca5d6c60ac5cf90bdedb49d0dc58a79
#
_cell.length_a   1.000
_cell.length_b   1.000
_cell.length_c   1.000
_cell.angle_alpha   90.00
_cell.angle_beta   90.00
_cell.angle_gamma   90.00
#
_symmetry.space_group_name_H-M   'P 1'
#
loop_
_entity.id
_entity.type
_entity.pdbx_description
1 polymer ?
#
loop_
_entity_poly.entity_id
_entity_poly.type
_entity_poly.pdbx_seq_one_letter_code
_entity_poly.pdbx_strand_id
1 'polypeptide(L)'
;MRSMTLSPRAARALALLLAPLVLAQPLLAQQAAPAPFEVQAQPPVPAPKELQTNGEVPWLYRGSDVPVDDKWLFGEMKNGLRYAVRRNGVPPRQVSIRVRIDAGSLHETDSEQGYAHLLEHLLFRESKYLGQAEAISAWQRLGATFGSDANAETSPTHTAYKLDIPNIDAAKLSESFKLLSGMIREPVL
;
A
#
# COMPACT_ATOMS: atom_id res chain seq x y z
N MET A 1 52.98 14.56 -76.52
CA MET A 1 52.51 15.10 -75.24
C MET A 1 51.61 16.25 -75.49
N ARG A 2 50.25 16.13 -75.44
CA ARG A 2 49.30 17.22 -75.59
C ARG A 2 48.86 17.69 -74.21
N SER A 3 49.18 18.88 -73.86
CA SER A 3 48.71 19.54 -72.63
C SER A 3 47.26 20.00 -72.86
N MET A 4 46.34 19.49 -72.10
CA MET A 4 44.96 19.99 -72.05
C MET A 4 44.84 21.11 -71.05
N THR A 5 44.73 22.31 -71.58
CA THR A 5 44.38 23.48 -70.78
C THR A 5 42.90 23.59 -70.64
N LEU A 6 42.40 23.50 -69.41
CA LEU A 6 40.99 23.67 -69.07
C LEU A 6 40.58 25.13 -69.28
N SER A 7 39.44 25.33 -69.95
CA SER A 7 38.93 26.64 -70.24
C SER A 7 38.46 27.39 -68.98
N PRO A 8 38.55 28.73 -68.93
CA PRO A 8 38.19 29.54 -67.77
C PRO A 8 36.68 29.47 -67.37
N ARG A 9 35.86 28.85 -68.21
CA ARG A 9 34.43 28.66 -67.92
C ARG A 9 34.14 27.50 -66.94
N ALA A 10 35.00 26.49 -66.91
CA ALA A 10 34.84 25.36 -66.01
C ALA A 10 35.21 25.74 -64.56
N ALA A 11 36.14 26.67 -64.34
CA ALA A 11 36.52 27.09 -62.97
C ALA A 11 35.50 28.02 -62.33
N ARG A 12 34.66 28.74 -63.09
CA ARG A 12 33.55 29.53 -62.54
C ARG A 12 32.32 28.76 -62.14
N ALA A 13 32.04 27.56 -62.72
CA ALA A 13 30.95 26.73 -62.41
C ALA A 13 31.20 25.96 -61.07
N LEU A 14 32.47 25.65 -60.75
CA LEU A 14 32.84 24.94 -59.55
C LEU A 14 32.80 25.84 -58.27
N ALA A 15 33.10 27.16 -58.44
CA ALA A 15 33.07 28.11 -57.33
C ALA A 15 31.64 28.45 -56.84
N LEU A 16 30.63 28.32 -57.72
CA LEU A 16 29.23 28.61 -57.37
C LEU A 16 28.48 27.45 -56.64
N LEU A 17 29.00 26.23 -56.71
CA LEU A 17 28.40 25.07 -56.09
C LEU A 17 28.87 24.83 -54.61
N LEU A 18 29.96 25.49 -54.19
CA LEU A 18 30.51 25.34 -52.83
C LEU A 18 30.11 26.47 -51.87
N ALA A 19 29.58 27.57 -52.37
CA ALA A 19 29.23 28.72 -51.53
C ALA A 19 27.98 28.53 -50.62
N PRO A 20 26.92 27.77 -50.97
CA PRO A 20 25.77 27.60 -50.07
C PRO A 20 25.96 26.56 -48.97
N LEU A 21 27.05 25.77 -49.00
CA LEU A 21 27.21 24.71 -47.99
C LEU A 21 27.82 25.18 -46.66
N VAL A 22 28.42 26.35 -46.64
CA VAL A 22 29.12 26.89 -45.45
C VAL A 22 28.21 27.74 -44.57
N LEU A 23 27.03 28.14 -45.06
CA LEU A 23 26.12 29.03 -44.31
C LEU A 23 24.91 28.35 -43.68
N ALA A 24 24.75 27.03 -43.84
CA ALA A 24 23.75 26.26 -43.10
C ALA A 24 24.35 25.71 -41.80
N GLN A 25 24.74 26.57 -40.91
CA GLN A 25 24.84 26.13 -39.51
C GLN A 25 23.42 25.84 -39.04
N PRO A 26 23.13 24.62 -38.50
CA PRO A 26 21.86 24.42 -37.85
C PRO A 26 21.79 25.44 -36.70
N LEU A 27 20.78 26.30 -36.73
CA LEU A 27 20.33 26.97 -35.54
C LEU A 27 19.96 25.83 -34.56
N LEU A 28 20.90 25.39 -33.77
CA LEU A 28 20.59 24.64 -32.57
C LEU A 28 19.71 25.59 -31.77
N ALA A 29 18.39 25.36 -31.89
CA ALA A 29 17.43 26.00 -31.06
C ALA A 29 17.92 25.77 -29.62
N GLN A 30 18.40 26.84 -29.02
CA GLN A 30 18.76 26.85 -27.61
C GLN A 30 17.44 26.56 -26.89
N GLN A 31 17.19 25.27 -26.62
CA GLN A 31 16.04 24.87 -25.80
C GLN A 31 16.22 25.61 -24.46
N ALA A 32 15.38 26.60 -24.24
CA ALA A 32 15.32 27.27 -22.97
C ALA A 32 15.14 26.16 -21.90
N ALA A 33 15.98 26.20 -20.88
CA ALA A 33 15.85 25.31 -19.77
C ALA A 33 14.39 25.35 -19.29
N PRO A 34 13.73 24.19 -19.01
CA PRO A 34 12.38 24.21 -18.50
C PRO A 34 12.34 25.10 -17.26
N ALA A 35 11.35 25.96 -17.19
CA ALA A 35 11.14 26.80 -16.02
C ALA A 35 11.10 25.93 -14.75
N PRO A 36 11.69 26.39 -13.64
CA PRO A 36 11.62 25.65 -12.38
C PRO A 36 10.16 25.26 -12.10
N PHE A 37 9.94 24.00 -11.76
CA PHE A 37 8.62 23.51 -11.38
C PHE A 37 8.19 24.31 -10.14
N GLU A 38 7.27 25.23 -10.33
CA GLU A 38 6.66 25.97 -9.23
C GLU A 38 5.72 25.01 -8.51
N VAL A 39 6.16 24.45 -7.39
CA VAL A 39 5.31 23.62 -6.53
C VAL A 39 4.23 24.55 -5.97
N GLN A 40 3.06 24.55 -6.58
CA GLN A 40 1.91 25.24 -6.02
C GLN A 40 1.62 24.62 -4.65
N ALA A 41 1.63 25.44 -3.61
CA ALA A 41 1.25 25.02 -2.27
C ALA A 41 -0.18 24.45 -2.33
N GLN A 42 -0.29 23.14 -2.13
CA GLN A 42 -1.60 22.50 -2.06
C GLN A 42 -2.34 23.02 -0.84
N PRO A 43 -3.68 23.22 -0.93
CA PRO A 43 -4.46 23.60 0.24
C PRO A 43 -4.29 22.54 1.34
N PRO A 44 -4.29 22.93 2.61
CA PRO A 44 -4.11 22.00 3.70
C PRO A 44 -5.18 20.91 3.64
N VAL A 45 -4.74 19.65 3.66
CA VAL A 45 -5.63 18.49 3.69
C VAL A 45 -6.28 18.42 5.07
N PRO A 46 -7.62 18.29 5.17
CA PRO A 46 -8.28 18.13 6.46
C PRO A 46 -7.72 16.94 7.23
N ALA A 47 -7.49 17.13 8.52
CA ALA A 47 -7.05 16.04 9.38
C ALA A 47 -8.16 14.97 9.53
N PRO A 48 -7.84 13.68 9.54
CA PRO A 48 -8.80 12.63 9.79
C PRO A 48 -9.38 12.75 11.21
N LYS A 49 -10.58 12.22 11.38
CA LYS A 49 -11.26 12.24 12.69
C LYS A 49 -10.65 11.17 13.60
N GLU A 50 -10.21 11.58 14.78
CA GLU A 50 -9.78 10.69 15.85
C GLU A 50 -10.87 10.52 16.90
N LEU A 51 -11.14 9.26 17.27
CA LEU A 51 -12.16 8.86 18.24
C LEU A 51 -11.46 8.19 19.44
N GLN A 52 -11.83 8.58 20.66
CA GLN A 52 -11.37 7.91 21.88
C GLN A 52 -9.85 7.73 21.99
N THR A 53 -9.09 8.73 21.60
CA THR A 53 -7.62 8.66 21.71
C THR A 53 -7.16 8.97 23.15
N ASN A 54 -6.24 8.18 23.69
CA ASN A 54 -5.61 8.43 24.97
C ASN A 54 -4.47 9.47 24.86
N GLY A 55 -4.02 9.78 23.66
CA GLY A 55 -3.06 10.85 23.39
C GLY A 55 -1.59 10.54 23.74
N GLU A 56 -1.29 9.41 24.36
CA GLU A 56 0.08 9.04 24.80
C GLU A 56 0.99 8.69 23.61
N VAL A 57 0.47 7.96 22.63
CA VAL A 57 1.19 7.60 21.42
C VAL A 57 0.50 8.23 20.21
N PRO A 58 1.16 9.13 19.49
CA PRO A 58 0.54 9.77 18.34
C PRO A 58 0.25 8.75 17.22
N TRP A 59 -0.79 9.01 16.42
CA TRP A 59 -1.04 8.25 15.22
C TRP A 59 0.09 8.49 14.20
N LEU A 60 0.43 7.46 13.41
CA LEU A 60 1.56 7.49 12.48
C LEU A 60 1.48 8.60 11.42
N TYR A 61 0.28 9.08 11.10
CA TYR A 61 0.12 10.19 10.15
C TYR A 61 0.43 11.56 10.77
N ARG A 62 0.44 11.69 12.09
CA ARG A 62 0.80 12.95 12.75
C ARG A 62 2.28 13.23 12.55
N GLY A 63 2.57 14.41 12.05
CA GLY A 63 3.94 14.82 11.71
C GLY A 63 4.47 14.24 10.38
N SER A 64 3.64 13.51 9.63
CA SER A 64 3.96 13.07 8.27
C SER A 64 3.68 14.20 7.26
N ASP A 65 4.51 14.30 6.22
CA ASP A 65 4.29 15.15 5.05
C ASP A 65 3.33 14.51 4.02
N VAL A 66 2.93 13.26 4.25
CA VAL A 66 1.98 12.55 3.41
C VAL A 66 0.55 12.88 3.83
N PRO A 67 -0.27 13.47 2.95
CA PRO A 67 -1.66 13.74 3.24
C PRO A 67 -2.43 12.45 3.53
N VAL A 68 -3.22 12.47 4.61
CA VAL A 68 -4.12 11.36 4.97
C VAL A 68 -5.53 11.67 4.49
N ASP A 69 -6.21 10.68 3.92
CA ASP A 69 -7.62 10.79 3.52
C ASP A 69 -8.49 11.05 4.78
N ASP A 70 -9.23 12.17 4.79
CA ASP A 70 -10.11 12.63 5.87
C ASP A 70 -11.30 11.69 6.15
N LYS A 71 -11.54 10.71 5.26
CA LYS A 71 -12.57 9.67 5.43
C LYS A 71 -12.16 8.56 6.40
N TRP A 72 -10.91 8.51 6.82
CA TRP A 72 -10.48 7.61 7.86
C TRP A 72 -10.98 8.07 9.23
N LEU A 73 -11.49 7.12 10.02
CA LEU A 73 -11.81 7.30 11.43
C LEU A 73 -10.79 6.51 12.24
N PHE A 74 -10.09 7.20 13.13
CA PHE A 74 -9.12 6.59 14.03
C PHE A 74 -9.67 6.57 15.45
N GLY A 75 -9.38 5.52 16.22
CA GLY A 75 -9.80 5.44 17.60
C GLY A 75 -8.91 4.51 18.42
N GLU A 76 -8.96 4.68 19.73
CA GLU A 76 -8.23 3.89 20.70
C GLU A 76 -9.15 3.49 21.84
N MET A 77 -9.21 2.22 22.15
CA MET A 77 -10.01 1.69 23.27
C MET A 77 -9.23 1.85 24.59
N LYS A 78 -9.95 1.78 25.71
CA LYS A 78 -9.34 1.91 27.06
C LYS A 78 -8.24 0.88 27.34
N ASN A 79 -8.27 -0.27 26.68
CA ASN A 79 -7.26 -1.33 26.81
C ASN A 79 -6.07 -1.15 25.87
N GLY A 80 -5.94 -0.01 25.18
CA GLY A 80 -4.86 0.29 24.26
C GLY A 80 -5.06 -0.24 22.81
N LEU A 81 -6.14 -0.98 22.55
CA LEU A 81 -6.43 -1.43 21.18
C LEU A 81 -6.72 -0.22 20.29
N ARG A 82 -5.94 -0.04 19.25
CA ARG A 82 -6.12 1.00 18.24
C ARG A 82 -6.87 0.45 17.04
N TYR A 83 -7.74 1.27 16.47
CA TYR A 83 -8.49 0.89 15.27
C TYR A 83 -8.57 2.04 14.28
N ALA A 84 -8.59 1.69 13.01
CA ALA A 84 -8.83 2.63 11.92
C ALA A 84 -9.96 2.09 11.04
N VAL A 85 -10.94 2.92 10.73
CA VAL A 85 -12.10 2.53 9.93
C VAL A 85 -12.26 3.51 8.77
N ARG A 86 -12.47 2.96 7.58
CA ARG A 86 -12.77 3.74 6.39
C ARG A 86 -13.93 3.11 5.63
N ARG A 87 -14.88 3.93 5.23
CA ARG A 87 -15.91 3.47 4.29
C ARG A 87 -15.29 3.34 2.90
N ASN A 88 -15.40 2.13 2.34
CA ASN A 88 -15.01 1.83 0.97
C ASN A 88 -16.23 1.28 0.21
N GLY A 89 -16.43 1.70 -1.04
CA GLY A 89 -17.53 1.24 -1.88
C GLY A 89 -17.17 0.12 -2.85
N VAL A 90 -15.92 -0.33 -2.86
CA VAL A 90 -15.41 -1.33 -3.80
C VAL A 90 -14.59 -2.39 -3.04
N PRO A 91 -14.99 -3.67 -3.11
CA PRO A 91 -16.23 -4.22 -3.65
C PRO A 91 -17.48 -3.79 -2.85
N PRO A 92 -18.65 -3.72 -3.48
CA PRO A 92 -19.88 -3.34 -2.77
C PRO A 92 -20.28 -4.42 -1.77
N ARG A 93 -20.85 -3.99 -0.63
CA ARG A 93 -21.35 -4.88 0.42
C ARG A 93 -20.32 -5.86 0.99
N GLN A 94 -19.06 -5.52 0.95
CA GLN A 94 -17.97 -6.27 1.58
C GLN A 94 -17.42 -5.48 2.77
N VAL A 95 -17.02 -6.19 3.82
CA VAL A 95 -16.16 -5.65 4.87
C VAL A 95 -14.80 -6.34 4.82
N SER A 96 -13.76 -5.56 4.95
CA SER A 96 -12.38 -6.04 5.08
C SER A 96 -11.89 -5.73 6.49
N ILE A 97 -11.58 -6.76 7.26
CA ILE A 97 -11.04 -6.64 8.62
C ILE A 97 -9.58 -7.06 8.60
N ARG A 98 -8.75 -6.25 9.23
CA ARG A 98 -7.32 -6.55 9.43
C ARG A 98 -7.03 -6.39 10.92
N VAL A 99 -6.43 -7.40 11.51
CA VAL A 99 -5.89 -7.31 12.88
C VAL A 99 -4.40 -7.49 12.79
N ARG A 100 -3.66 -6.53 13.31
CA ARG A 100 -2.21 -6.57 13.39
C ARG A 100 -1.79 -6.63 14.85
N ILE A 101 -0.93 -7.56 15.15
CA ILE A 101 -0.25 -7.70 16.45
C ILE A 101 1.23 -7.43 16.18
N ASP A 102 1.79 -6.43 16.88
CA ASP A 102 3.20 -6.05 16.73
C ASP A 102 4.10 -7.04 17.47
N ALA A 103 4.02 -8.30 17.09
CA ALA A 103 4.87 -9.40 17.54
C ALA A 103 5.12 -10.35 16.37
N GLY A 104 6.36 -10.72 16.15
CA GLY A 104 6.82 -11.62 15.12
C GLY A 104 8.20 -12.19 15.47
N SER A 105 8.87 -12.84 14.54
CA SER A 105 10.10 -13.61 14.82
C SER A 105 11.28 -12.81 15.40
N LEU A 106 11.32 -11.49 15.22
CA LEU A 106 12.33 -10.64 15.88
C LEU A 106 12.11 -10.44 17.38
N HIS A 107 10.93 -10.80 17.89
CA HIS A 107 10.61 -10.71 19.30
C HIS A 107 10.87 -12.02 20.05
N GLU A 108 11.32 -13.06 19.34
CA GLU A 108 11.59 -14.38 19.86
C GLU A 108 13.06 -14.49 20.33
N THR A 109 13.27 -15.21 21.42
CA THR A 109 14.63 -15.64 21.82
C THR A 109 15.05 -16.86 21.01
N ASP A 110 16.33 -17.24 21.07
CA ASP A 110 16.85 -18.42 20.36
C ASP A 110 16.12 -19.72 20.71
N SER A 111 15.59 -19.83 21.94
CA SER A 111 14.81 -20.98 22.41
C SER A 111 13.32 -20.93 22.03
N GLU A 112 12.82 -19.81 21.52
CA GLU A 112 11.41 -19.56 21.18
C GLU A 112 11.18 -19.41 19.68
N GLN A 113 12.20 -19.70 18.87
CA GLN A 113 12.12 -19.54 17.42
C GLN A 113 10.95 -20.31 16.81
N GLY A 114 10.07 -19.60 16.11
CA GLY A 114 8.89 -20.12 15.45
C GLY A 114 7.60 -20.07 16.29
N TYR A 115 7.64 -19.57 17.54
CA TYR A 115 6.46 -19.49 18.39
C TYR A 115 5.39 -18.53 17.86
N ALA A 116 5.79 -17.39 17.31
CA ALA A 116 4.84 -16.46 16.70
C ALA A 116 4.06 -17.11 15.55
N HIS A 117 4.77 -17.84 14.70
CA HIS A 117 4.16 -18.56 13.58
C HIS A 117 3.33 -19.77 14.04
N LEU A 118 3.81 -20.52 15.04
CA LEU A 118 3.03 -21.59 15.64
C LEU A 118 1.73 -21.06 16.26
N LEU A 119 1.80 -19.95 16.99
CA LEU A 119 0.62 -19.33 17.58
C LEU A 119 -0.38 -18.88 16.51
N GLU A 120 0.09 -18.32 15.39
CA GLU A 120 -0.75 -17.99 14.25
C GLU A 120 -1.60 -19.19 13.80
N HIS A 121 -0.99 -20.37 13.64
CA HIS A 121 -1.71 -21.60 13.28
C HIS A 121 -2.67 -22.06 14.36
N LEU A 122 -2.28 -21.97 15.62
CA LEU A 122 -3.11 -22.44 16.75
C LEU A 122 -4.39 -21.59 16.90
N LEU A 123 -4.34 -20.30 16.60
CA LEU A 123 -5.50 -19.41 16.68
C LEU A 123 -6.65 -19.82 15.72
N PHE A 124 -6.34 -20.53 14.64
CA PHE A 124 -7.35 -21.09 13.73
C PHE A 124 -7.91 -22.45 14.17
N ARG A 125 -7.47 -23.02 15.28
CA ARG A 125 -7.91 -24.36 15.69
C ARG A 125 -9.14 -24.33 16.59
N GLU A 126 -9.04 -23.68 17.73
CA GLU A 126 -10.08 -23.65 18.74
C GLU A 126 -10.04 -22.34 19.52
N SER A 127 -11.18 -21.85 19.94
CA SER A 127 -11.31 -20.67 20.77
C SER A 127 -12.58 -20.70 21.58
N LYS A 128 -12.78 -19.75 22.46
CA LYS A 128 -14.00 -19.62 23.28
C LYS A 128 -15.31 -19.78 22.49
N TYR A 129 -15.35 -19.38 21.22
CA TYR A 129 -16.57 -19.36 20.40
C TYR A 129 -16.53 -20.32 19.22
N LEU A 130 -15.46 -21.07 19.06
CA LEU A 130 -15.23 -22.03 18.00
C LEU A 130 -14.68 -23.32 18.58
N GLY A 131 -15.35 -24.40 18.34
CA GLY A 131 -14.83 -25.72 18.66
C GLY A 131 -13.66 -26.15 17.80
N GLN A 132 -13.06 -27.26 18.12
CA GLN A 132 -11.90 -27.79 17.42
C GLN A 132 -12.17 -27.92 15.92
N ALA A 133 -11.30 -27.33 15.09
CA ALA A 133 -11.39 -27.33 13.62
C ALA A 133 -12.65 -26.65 13.03
N GLU A 134 -13.39 -25.88 13.81
CA GLU A 134 -14.61 -25.21 13.31
C GLU A 134 -14.32 -23.86 12.63
N ALA A 135 -13.15 -23.27 12.81
CA ALA A 135 -12.86 -21.93 12.31
C ALA A 135 -13.09 -21.79 10.79
N ILE A 136 -12.57 -22.73 10.00
CA ILE A 136 -12.72 -22.70 8.53
C ILE A 136 -14.21 -22.76 8.14
N SER A 137 -14.98 -23.68 8.72
CA SER A 137 -16.40 -23.80 8.41
C SER A 137 -17.22 -22.61 8.89
N ALA A 138 -16.82 -21.98 10.00
CA ALA A 138 -17.46 -20.77 10.49
C ALA A 138 -17.27 -19.59 9.53
N TRP A 139 -16.05 -19.37 9.02
CA TRP A 139 -15.78 -18.34 8.02
C TRP A 139 -16.50 -18.61 6.69
N GLN A 140 -16.56 -19.88 6.26
CA GLN A 140 -17.32 -20.27 5.07
C GLN A 140 -18.82 -19.99 5.21
N ARG A 141 -19.42 -20.24 6.38
CA ARG A 141 -20.83 -19.87 6.64
C ARG A 141 -21.08 -18.37 6.54
N LEU A 142 -20.10 -17.54 6.88
CA LEU A 142 -20.16 -16.10 6.70
C LEU A 142 -19.91 -15.66 5.25
N GLY A 143 -19.47 -16.59 4.39
CA GLY A 143 -19.21 -16.38 2.98
C GLY A 143 -17.74 -16.14 2.62
N ALA A 144 -16.82 -16.25 3.56
CA ALA A 144 -15.38 -16.12 3.31
C ALA A 144 -14.76 -17.46 2.91
N THR A 145 -13.88 -17.43 1.92
CA THR A 145 -13.06 -18.58 1.50
C THR A 145 -11.76 -18.58 2.30
N PHE A 146 -11.43 -19.72 2.92
CA PHE A 146 -10.16 -19.85 3.62
C PHE A 146 -8.98 -19.84 2.63
N GLY A 147 -7.93 -19.11 2.98
CA GLY A 147 -6.76 -18.88 2.15
C GLY A 147 -6.84 -17.57 1.34
N SER A 148 -7.96 -17.27 0.68
CA SER A 148 -8.13 -16.02 -0.06
C SER A 148 -8.76 -14.91 0.78
N ASP A 149 -9.87 -15.19 1.45
CA ASP A 149 -10.64 -14.18 2.18
C ASP A 149 -10.35 -14.20 3.69
N ALA A 150 -10.11 -15.37 4.27
CA ALA A 150 -9.65 -15.56 5.64
C ALA A 150 -8.26 -16.17 5.62
N ASN A 151 -7.27 -15.46 6.16
CA ASN A 151 -5.86 -15.88 6.19
C ASN A 151 -5.11 -15.14 7.30
N ALA A 152 -3.87 -15.56 7.54
CA ALA A 152 -2.93 -14.82 8.38
C ALA A 152 -1.53 -14.92 7.81
N GLU A 153 -0.63 -14.10 8.32
CA GLU A 153 0.80 -14.13 8.00
C GLU A 153 1.62 -13.70 9.22
N THR A 154 2.73 -14.36 9.43
CA THR A 154 3.73 -13.98 10.43
C THR A 154 4.97 -13.45 9.73
N SER A 155 5.34 -12.22 10.08
CA SER A 155 6.55 -11.52 9.59
C SER A 155 7.56 -11.37 10.73
N PRO A 156 8.79 -10.88 10.45
CA PRO A 156 9.73 -10.59 11.52
C PRO A 156 9.22 -9.62 12.59
N THR A 157 8.41 -8.64 12.22
CA THR A 157 7.98 -7.55 13.12
C THR A 157 6.55 -7.64 13.60
N HIS A 158 5.70 -8.42 12.95
CA HIS A 158 4.28 -8.50 13.26
C HIS A 158 3.62 -9.76 12.76
N THR A 159 2.48 -10.10 13.35
CA THR A 159 1.54 -11.10 12.85
C THR A 159 0.25 -10.40 12.45
N ALA A 160 -0.25 -10.66 11.23
CA ALA A 160 -1.45 -10.03 10.69
C ALA A 160 -2.51 -11.07 10.33
N TYR A 161 -3.76 -10.80 10.73
CA TYR A 161 -4.93 -11.61 10.41
C TYR A 161 -5.82 -10.85 9.43
N LYS A 162 -6.21 -11.53 8.37
CA LYS A 162 -7.03 -11.01 7.29
C LYS A 162 -8.39 -11.69 7.28
N LEU A 163 -9.46 -10.89 7.16
CA LEU A 163 -10.82 -11.39 6.98
C LEU A 163 -11.60 -10.45 6.06
N ASP A 164 -12.00 -10.96 4.90
CA ASP A 164 -12.82 -10.30 3.91
C ASP A 164 -14.18 -11.01 3.85
N ILE A 165 -15.27 -10.36 4.26
CA ILE A 165 -16.61 -10.95 4.31
C ILE A 165 -17.48 -10.32 3.23
N PRO A 166 -17.89 -11.08 2.21
CA PRO A 166 -18.80 -10.61 1.18
C PRO A 166 -20.26 -10.57 1.70
N ASN A 167 -21.08 -9.77 1.06
CA ASN A 167 -22.51 -9.64 1.38
C ASN A 167 -22.79 -9.41 2.85
N ILE A 168 -22.05 -8.49 3.45
CA ILE A 168 -22.12 -8.18 4.87
C ILE A 168 -23.45 -7.53 5.25
N ASP A 169 -23.98 -7.91 6.39
CA ASP A 169 -25.06 -7.26 7.13
C ASP A 169 -24.65 -7.10 8.60
N ALA A 170 -25.51 -6.49 9.41
CA ALA A 170 -25.19 -6.22 10.81
C ALA A 170 -24.98 -7.50 11.64
N ALA A 171 -25.72 -8.56 11.36
CA ALA A 171 -25.61 -9.83 12.07
C ALA A 171 -24.29 -10.54 11.74
N LYS A 172 -23.95 -10.63 10.45
CA LYS A 172 -22.67 -11.19 10.00
C LYS A 172 -21.48 -10.38 10.52
N LEU A 173 -21.58 -9.04 10.54
CA LEU A 173 -20.54 -8.19 11.08
C LEU A 173 -20.32 -8.47 12.58
N SER A 174 -21.38 -8.52 13.35
CA SER A 174 -21.33 -8.83 14.79
C SER A 174 -20.72 -10.21 15.05
N GLU A 175 -21.16 -11.22 14.31
CA GLU A 175 -20.62 -12.58 14.42
C GLU A 175 -19.15 -12.65 14.04
N SER A 176 -18.74 -11.95 12.96
CA SER A 176 -17.34 -11.87 12.54
C SER A 176 -16.44 -11.29 13.64
N PHE A 177 -16.86 -10.21 14.27
CA PHE A 177 -16.09 -9.62 15.39
C PHE A 177 -16.07 -10.54 16.61
N LYS A 178 -17.17 -11.20 16.94
CA LYS A 178 -17.23 -12.15 18.04
C LYS A 178 -16.23 -13.30 17.83
N LEU A 179 -16.29 -13.96 16.67
CA LEU A 179 -15.40 -15.09 16.35
C LEU A 179 -13.93 -14.65 16.33
N LEU A 180 -13.62 -13.54 15.65
CA LEU A 180 -12.26 -13.00 15.56
C LEU A 180 -11.71 -12.61 16.94
N SER A 181 -12.54 -12.00 17.78
CA SER A 181 -12.17 -11.64 19.15
C SER A 181 -11.86 -12.90 20.00
N GLY A 182 -12.67 -13.96 19.86
CA GLY A 182 -12.41 -15.24 20.51
C GLY A 182 -11.08 -15.86 20.08
N MET A 183 -10.83 -15.90 18.78
CA MET A 183 -9.58 -16.42 18.23
C MET A 183 -8.34 -15.69 18.80
N ILE A 184 -8.37 -14.37 18.86
CA ILE A 184 -7.18 -13.58 19.22
C ILE A 184 -7.00 -13.45 20.73
N ARG A 185 -8.09 -13.33 21.48
CA ARG A 185 -8.02 -13.04 22.92
C ARG A 185 -8.21 -14.24 23.82
N GLU A 186 -8.91 -15.25 23.37
CA GLU A 186 -9.33 -16.41 24.16
C GLU A 186 -9.17 -17.71 23.33
N PRO A 187 -7.95 -17.93 22.71
CA PRO A 187 -7.68 -19.21 22.07
C PRO A 187 -7.59 -20.33 23.10
N VAL A 188 -7.88 -21.55 22.67
CA VAL A 188 -7.56 -22.77 23.41
C VAL A 188 -6.24 -23.31 22.86
N LEU A 189 -5.18 -23.26 23.69
CA LEU A 189 -3.81 -23.60 23.32
C LEU A 189 -3.41 -24.96 23.90
#